data_403a8d0d1dc38f7c700dc8a7b3a8191d
#
_entry.id   403a8d0d1dc38f7c700dc8a7b3a8191d
#
_cell.length_a   1.000
_cell.length_b   1.000
_cell.length_c   1.000
_cell.angle_alpha   90.00
_cell.angle_beta   90.00
_cell.angle_gamma   90.00
#
_symmetry.space_group_name_H-M   'P 1'
#
loop_
_entity.id
_entity.type
_entity.pdbx_description
1 polymer ?
#
loop_
_entity_poly.entity_id
_entity_poly.type
_entity_poly.pdbx_seq_one_letter_code
_entity_poly.pdbx_strand_id
1 'polypeptide(L)'
;MREGIRSFIDGWLVAVAVGAVGVVGLCGAKTVSQTDLGSLQSSQLGPVDEAQAALSSARQAKAQAQQRLQQAQSSLKVAQPGQQSAQASIDEAEARLAQAKQGGDPAAIAQAKQALKVANDYKVEERDRVAYLQREIDAADAELSATEKRIDLAKAKLEQSRLEALREAKSPAANKYQGWEFDKAVADRGRDYASAKSEADKAQAKAQRSFDAWQLSKNQVASEKGLEPARGGPGARPMPQGSPVEP
;
A
#
# COMPACT_ATOMS: atom_id res chain seq x y z
N MET A 1 -45.71 -7.52 30.53
CA MET A 1 -45.63 -8.14 29.21
C MET A 1 -44.19 -8.01 28.75
N ARG A 2 -43.46 -9.12 28.70
CA ARG A 2 -42.08 -9.30 28.20
C ARG A 2 -42.15 -9.51 26.70
N GLU A 3 -41.17 -9.07 26.01
CA GLU A 3 -40.64 -9.45 24.68
C GLU A 3 -40.13 -8.17 23.98
N GLY A 4 -38.94 -7.94 23.47
CA GLY A 4 -37.85 -8.86 23.18
C GLY A 4 -37.00 -8.10 22.19
N ILE A 5 -35.91 -7.46 22.68
CA ILE A 5 -34.91 -6.77 21.81
C ILE A 5 -33.99 -7.87 21.31
N ARG A 6 -34.24 -8.37 20.10
CA ARG A 6 -33.33 -9.25 19.37
C ARG A 6 -32.20 -8.41 18.77
N SER A 7 -31.04 -8.63 19.33
CA SER A 7 -29.73 -8.43 18.80
C SER A 7 -29.62 -8.75 17.31
N PHE A 8 -29.32 -7.74 16.49
CA PHE A 8 -28.85 -7.92 15.13
C PHE A 8 -27.35 -7.55 15.12
N ILE A 9 -26.56 -8.48 15.64
CA ILE A 9 -25.12 -8.49 15.41
C ILE A 9 -24.89 -9.41 14.21
N ASP A 10 -25.09 -8.88 13.02
CA ASP A 10 -24.61 -9.52 11.82
C ASP A 10 -23.11 -9.31 11.72
N GLY A 11 -22.41 -10.40 12.12
CA GLY A 11 -20.98 -10.51 12.00
C GLY A 11 -20.53 -10.48 10.55
N TRP A 12 -19.88 -9.41 10.18
CA TRP A 12 -18.98 -9.42 9.03
C TRP A 12 -17.69 -10.15 9.42
N LEU A 13 -17.74 -11.48 9.27
CA LEU A 13 -16.57 -12.31 9.17
C LEU A 13 -15.84 -11.91 7.88
N VAL A 14 -14.89 -10.98 8.01
CA VAL A 14 -13.85 -10.81 7.00
C VAL A 14 -13.00 -12.08 7.06
N ALA A 15 -13.35 -13.04 6.23
CA ALA A 15 -12.51 -14.18 5.95
C ALA A 15 -11.22 -13.65 5.29
N VAL A 16 -10.17 -13.51 6.07
CA VAL A 16 -8.80 -13.39 5.56
C VAL A 16 -8.50 -14.72 4.89
N ALA A 17 -8.79 -14.80 3.61
CA ALA A 17 -8.31 -15.86 2.76
C ALA A 17 -6.78 -15.69 2.70
N VAL A 18 -6.08 -16.40 3.57
CA VAL A 18 -4.67 -16.73 3.38
C VAL A 18 -4.63 -17.57 2.11
N GLY A 19 -4.53 -16.86 0.98
CA GLY A 19 -4.37 -17.45 -0.34
C GLY A 19 -3.11 -18.27 -0.34
N ALA A 20 -3.29 -19.59 -0.38
CA ALA A 20 -2.26 -20.54 -0.73
C ALA A 20 -1.46 -19.95 -1.90
N VAL A 21 -0.12 -19.90 -1.72
CA VAL A 21 0.83 -19.61 -2.80
C VAL A 21 0.63 -20.69 -3.85
N GLY A 22 -0.36 -20.47 -4.72
CA GLY A 22 -0.52 -21.20 -5.94
C GLY A 22 0.74 -20.91 -6.74
N VAL A 23 1.52 -21.94 -6.96
CA VAL A 23 2.51 -22.00 -8.05
C VAL A 23 1.71 -21.73 -9.31
N VAL A 24 1.55 -20.45 -9.66
CA VAL A 24 1.02 -20.04 -10.96
C VAL A 24 2.04 -20.57 -11.96
N GLY A 25 1.66 -21.66 -12.61
CA GLY A 25 2.43 -22.28 -13.64
C GLY A 25 2.89 -21.21 -14.61
N LEU A 26 4.19 -21.08 -14.77
CA LEU A 26 4.85 -20.31 -15.83
C LEU A 26 4.36 -20.87 -17.17
N CYS A 27 3.17 -20.43 -17.61
CA CYS A 27 2.73 -20.69 -18.97
C CYS A 27 3.75 -20.07 -19.93
N GLY A 28 4.68 -20.86 -20.43
CA GLY A 28 5.33 -20.64 -21.70
C GLY A 28 6.67 -19.91 -21.72
N ALA A 29 7.27 -19.49 -20.62
CA ALA A 29 8.64 -18.96 -20.65
C ALA A 29 9.62 -20.16 -20.69
N LYS A 30 10.32 -20.34 -21.82
CA LYS A 30 11.45 -21.28 -21.88
C LYS A 30 12.52 -20.82 -20.90
N THR A 31 13.04 -21.76 -20.11
CA THR A 31 14.14 -21.53 -19.18
C THR A 31 15.42 -22.15 -19.74
N VAL A 32 16.53 -21.45 -19.57
CA VAL A 32 17.84 -21.98 -19.92
C VAL A 32 18.27 -22.99 -18.85
N SER A 33 18.65 -24.21 -19.26
CA SER A 33 19.04 -25.27 -18.32
C SER A 33 20.32 -24.89 -17.58
N GLN A 34 20.34 -25.12 -16.26
CA GLN A 34 21.57 -24.95 -15.47
C GLN A 34 22.71 -25.84 -15.94
N THR A 35 22.40 -27.04 -16.47
CA THR A 35 23.41 -27.95 -17.05
C THR A 35 24.08 -27.35 -18.28
N ASP A 36 23.37 -26.57 -19.08
CA ASP A 36 23.92 -25.89 -20.25
C ASP A 36 24.87 -24.75 -19.82
N LEU A 37 24.62 -24.11 -18.68
CA LEU A 37 25.50 -23.07 -18.09
C LEU A 37 26.73 -23.63 -17.39
N GLY A 38 26.69 -24.88 -16.95
CA GLY A 38 27.79 -25.53 -16.21
C GLY A 38 29.09 -25.66 -17.01
N SER A 39 29.06 -25.47 -18.32
CA SER A 39 30.22 -25.46 -19.20
C SER A 39 30.88 -24.04 -19.34
N LEU A 40 30.26 -23.00 -18.81
CA LEU A 40 30.73 -21.62 -18.89
C LEU A 40 31.81 -21.33 -17.84
N GLN A 41 32.76 -20.47 -18.20
CA GLN A 41 33.73 -19.93 -17.24
C GLN A 41 33.08 -18.84 -16.37
N SER A 42 33.54 -18.70 -15.15
CA SER A 42 33.01 -17.66 -14.23
C SER A 42 33.08 -16.24 -14.78
N SER A 43 34.09 -15.94 -15.62
CA SER A 43 34.19 -14.65 -16.30
C SER A 43 33.08 -14.36 -17.32
N GLN A 44 32.38 -15.37 -17.78
CA GLN A 44 31.27 -15.29 -18.75
C GLN A 44 29.91 -15.19 -18.04
N LEU A 45 29.87 -15.35 -16.72
CA LEU A 45 28.64 -15.32 -15.93
C LEU A 45 28.31 -13.95 -15.33
N GLY A 46 29.15 -12.93 -15.51
CA GLY A 46 28.95 -11.59 -14.97
C GLY A 46 27.52 -11.00 -15.21
N PRO A 47 27.03 -10.98 -16.46
CA PRO A 47 25.68 -10.49 -16.75
C PRO A 47 24.56 -11.34 -16.10
N VAL A 48 24.82 -12.65 -15.89
CA VAL A 48 23.87 -13.57 -15.20
C VAL A 48 23.84 -13.24 -13.72
N ASP A 49 25.01 -12.97 -13.11
CA ASP A 49 25.10 -12.62 -11.69
C ASP A 49 24.43 -11.25 -11.40
N GLU A 50 24.58 -10.27 -12.29
CA GLU A 50 23.88 -8.99 -12.21
C GLU A 50 22.35 -9.17 -12.28
N ALA A 51 21.87 -9.97 -13.24
CA ALA A 51 20.46 -10.28 -13.36
C ALA A 51 19.92 -11.05 -12.15
N GLN A 52 20.73 -11.92 -11.55
CA GLN A 52 20.40 -12.63 -10.32
C GLN A 52 20.32 -11.69 -9.13
N ALA A 53 21.22 -10.71 -9.03
CA ALA A 53 21.17 -9.67 -8.01
C ALA A 53 19.93 -8.79 -8.16
N ALA A 54 19.57 -8.41 -9.39
CA ALA A 54 18.33 -7.67 -9.68
C ALA A 54 17.08 -8.44 -9.27
N LEU A 55 17.04 -9.75 -9.51
CA LEU A 55 15.95 -10.62 -9.05
C LEU A 55 15.87 -10.68 -7.52
N SER A 56 17.02 -10.77 -6.85
CA SER A 56 17.10 -10.74 -5.38
C SER A 56 16.56 -9.43 -4.82
N SER A 57 16.97 -8.29 -5.39
CA SER A 57 16.47 -6.96 -5.04
C SER A 57 14.95 -6.85 -5.23
N ALA A 58 14.42 -7.36 -6.34
CA ALA A 58 12.98 -7.36 -6.58
C ALA A 58 12.20 -8.20 -5.54
N ARG A 59 12.76 -9.32 -5.09
CA ARG A 59 12.16 -10.14 -4.02
C ARG A 59 12.17 -9.43 -2.66
N GLN A 60 13.25 -8.73 -2.35
CA GLN A 60 13.32 -7.91 -1.13
C GLN A 60 12.30 -6.78 -1.16
N ALA A 61 12.16 -6.09 -2.30
CA ALA A 61 11.13 -5.06 -2.48
C ALA A 61 9.71 -5.60 -2.27
N LYS A 62 9.41 -6.83 -2.75
CA LYS A 62 8.12 -7.49 -2.49
C LYS A 62 7.89 -7.70 -0.99
N ALA A 63 8.90 -8.20 -0.26
CA ALA A 63 8.78 -8.41 1.19
C ALA A 63 8.50 -7.09 1.93
N GLN A 64 9.17 -6.01 1.53
CA GLN A 64 8.93 -4.67 2.09
C GLN A 64 7.51 -4.16 1.77
N ALA A 65 7.03 -4.36 0.53
CA ALA A 65 5.66 -3.98 0.15
C ALA A 65 4.60 -4.76 0.95
N GLN A 66 4.81 -6.07 1.17
CA GLN A 66 3.94 -6.88 2.03
C GLN A 66 3.90 -6.36 3.48
N GLN A 67 5.06 -6.00 4.03
CA GLN A 67 5.13 -5.43 5.38
C GLN A 67 4.38 -4.09 5.46
N ARG A 68 4.51 -3.22 4.46
CA ARG A 68 3.77 -1.95 4.40
C ARG A 68 2.26 -2.17 4.35
N LEU A 69 1.81 -3.12 3.53
CA LEU A 69 0.39 -3.46 3.45
C LEU A 69 -0.16 -3.92 4.82
N GLN A 70 0.57 -4.81 5.51
CA GLN A 70 0.19 -5.26 6.85
C GLN A 70 0.16 -4.12 7.87
N GLN A 71 1.13 -3.20 7.81
CA GLN A 71 1.17 -2.01 8.68
C GLN A 71 -0.03 -1.09 8.42
N ALA A 72 -0.35 -0.82 7.15
CA ALA A 72 -1.50 0.00 6.78
C ALA A 72 -2.83 -0.63 7.26
N GLN A 73 -3.01 -1.93 7.08
CA GLN A 73 -4.18 -2.67 7.58
C GLN A 73 -4.29 -2.60 9.11
N SER A 74 -3.18 -2.78 9.81
CA SER A 74 -3.15 -2.67 11.28
C SER A 74 -3.50 -1.25 11.73
N SER A 75 -3.00 -0.22 11.05
CA SER A 75 -3.29 1.18 11.36
C SER A 75 -4.78 1.50 11.16
N LEU A 76 -5.40 0.98 10.11
CA LEU A 76 -6.84 1.13 9.88
C LEU A 76 -7.65 0.48 11.01
N LYS A 77 -7.28 -0.73 11.41
CA LYS A 77 -7.96 -1.44 12.52
C LYS A 77 -7.88 -0.66 13.84
N VAL A 78 -6.76 -0.02 14.11
CA VAL A 78 -6.57 0.82 15.31
C VAL A 78 -7.36 2.14 15.20
N ALA A 79 -7.57 2.66 14.00
CA ALA A 79 -8.30 3.91 13.81
C ALA A 79 -9.84 3.76 13.86
N GLN A 80 -10.38 2.58 13.53
CA GLN A 80 -11.82 2.34 13.49
C GLN A 80 -12.58 2.70 14.79
N PRO A 81 -12.09 2.37 16.01
CA PRO A 81 -12.73 2.77 17.25
C PRO A 81 -12.83 4.29 17.45
N GLY A 82 -11.93 5.06 16.81
CA GLY A 82 -11.96 6.52 16.85
C GLY A 82 -13.27 7.13 16.32
N GLN A 83 -13.84 6.52 15.28
CA GLN A 83 -15.14 6.96 14.74
C GLN A 83 -16.30 6.77 15.74
N GLN A 84 -16.28 5.66 16.50
CA GLN A 84 -17.28 5.41 17.52
C GLN A 84 -17.12 6.38 18.68
N SER A 85 -15.88 6.64 19.12
CA SER A 85 -15.57 7.64 20.15
C SER A 85 -15.98 9.05 19.71
N ALA A 86 -15.77 9.41 18.45
CA ALA A 86 -16.20 10.69 17.91
C ALA A 86 -17.73 10.84 17.92
N GLN A 87 -18.47 9.78 17.57
CA GLN A 87 -19.94 9.81 17.68
C GLN A 87 -20.40 9.97 19.12
N ALA A 88 -19.83 9.21 20.06
CA ALA A 88 -20.15 9.35 21.49
C ALA A 88 -19.88 10.76 22.01
N SER A 89 -18.83 11.43 21.53
CA SER A 89 -18.51 12.81 21.89
C SER A 89 -19.57 13.79 21.39
N ILE A 90 -20.18 13.55 20.23
CA ILE A 90 -21.30 14.34 19.70
C ILE A 90 -22.52 14.14 20.59
N ASP A 91 -22.90 12.90 20.87
CA ASP A 91 -24.08 12.57 21.68
C ASP A 91 -23.98 13.22 23.09
N GLU A 92 -22.80 13.20 23.69
CA GLU A 92 -22.51 13.87 24.95
C GLU A 92 -22.64 15.42 24.85
N ALA A 93 -22.08 16.00 23.78
CA ALA A 93 -22.16 17.45 23.56
C ALA A 93 -23.59 17.92 23.30
N GLU A 94 -24.39 17.15 22.59
CA GLU A 94 -25.82 17.40 22.36
C GLU A 94 -26.61 17.35 23.69
N ALA A 95 -26.35 16.34 24.52
CA ALA A 95 -26.97 16.25 25.84
C ALA A 95 -26.64 17.46 26.73
N ARG A 96 -25.39 17.89 26.75
CA ARG A 96 -24.94 19.09 27.47
C ARG A 96 -25.62 20.36 26.93
N LEU A 97 -25.78 20.49 25.62
CA LEU A 97 -26.45 21.61 25.00
C LEU A 97 -27.96 21.63 25.39
N ALA A 98 -28.61 20.47 25.41
CA ALA A 98 -30.01 20.35 25.84
C ALA A 98 -30.18 20.77 27.30
N GLN A 99 -29.28 20.33 28.19
CA GLN A 99 -29.29 20.74 29.60
C GLN A 99 -29.05 22.24 29.78
N ALA A 100 -28.08 22.81 29.07
CA ALA A 100 -27.79 24.25 29.13
C ALA A 100 -28.99 25.10 28.67
N LYS A 101 -29.70 24.66 27.63
CA LYS A 101 -30.94 25.31 27.17
C LYS A 101 -32.05 25.29 28.21
N GLN A 102 -32.20 24.19 28.97
CA GLN A 102 -33.17 24.09 30.06
C GLN A 102 -32.82 25.02 31.22
N GLY A 103 -31.53 25.21 31.51
CA GLY A 103 -31.07 26.14 32.54
C GLY A 103 -31.18 27.60 32.16
N GLY A 104 -31.34 27.94 30.89
CA GLY A 104 -31.56 29.31 30.41
C GLY A 104 -30.35 30.27 30.49
N ASP A 105 -29.18 29.78 30.91
CA ASP A 105 -27.96 30.60 30.99
C ASP A 105 -27.32 30.78 29.60
N PRO A 106 -27.25 32.03 29.06
CA PRO A 106 -26.67 32.26 27.74
C PRO A 106 -25.20 31.88 27.63
N ALA A 107 -24.42 31.99 28.70
CA ALA A 107 -22.99 31.64 28.70
C ALA A 107 -22.81 30.10 28.61
N ALA A 108 -23.59 29.33 29.39
CA ALA A 108 -23.61 27.90 29.35
C ALA A 108 -24.06 27.38 27.97
N ILE A 109 -25.06 27.99 27.36
CA ILE A 109 -25.52 27.66 26.00
C ILE A 109 -24.40 27.94 24.97
N ALA A 110 -23.68 29.04 25.06
CA ALA A 110 -22.58 29.37 24.15
C ALA A 110 -21.44 28.34 24.27
N GLN A 111 -21.04 27.98 25.49
CA GLN A 111 -20.03 26.97 25.75
C GLN A 111 -20.44 25.58 25.20
N ALA A 112 -21.69 25.16 25.43
CA ALA A 112 -22.19 23.89 24.93
C ALA A 112 -22.26 23.84 23.40
N LYS A 113 -22.63 24.97 22.74
CA LYS A 113 -22.56 25.06 21.27
C LYS A 113 -21.13 24.91 20.73
N GLN A 114 -20.18 25.57 21.42
CA GLN A 114 -18.75 25.43 21.02
C GLN A 114 -18.28 23.99 21.20
N ALA A 115 -18.63 23.32 22.31
CA ALA A 115 -18.29 21.91 22.52
C ALA A 115 -18.89 20.99 21.44
N LEU A 116 -20.14 21.23 21.04
CA LEU A 116 -20.78 20.48 19.96
C LEU A 116 -20.09 20.73 18.62
N LYS A 117 -19.64 21.94 18.34
CA LYS A 117 -18.87 22.26 17.15
C LYS A 117 -17.56 21.46 17.14
N VAL A 118 -16.78 21.50 18.21
CA VAL A 118 -15.51 20.75 18.35
C VAL A 118 -15.74 19.24 18.18
N ALA A 119 -16.83 18.70 18.74
CA ALA A 119 -17.17 17.27 18.60
C ALA A 119 -17.50 16.90 17.13
N ASN A 120 -18.21 17.77 16.41
CA ASN A 120 -18.49 17.57 14.98
C ASN A 120 -17.20 17.63 14.14
N ASP A 121 -16.31 18.59 14.42
CA ASP A 121 -15.04 18.68 13.71
C ASP A 121 -14.14 17.48 14.00
N TYR A 122 -14.14 16.96 15.22
CA TYR A 122 -13.46 15.71 15.57
C TYR A 122 -14.02 14.50 14.80
N LYS A 123 -15.34 14.42 14.59
CA LYS A 123 -15.94 13.38 13.75
C LYS A 123 -15.47 13.49 12.30
N VAL A 124 -15.33 14.70 11.76
CA VAL A 124 -14.78 14.93 10.41
C VAL A 124 -13.32 14.47 10.36
N GLU A 125 -12.51 14.82 11.36
CA GLU A 125 -11.11 14.38 11.45
C GLU A 125 -10.99 12.84 11.43
N GLU A 126 -11.76 12.14 12.27
CA GLU A 126 -11.70 10.67 12.33
C GLU A 126 -12.20 10.00 11.04
N ARG A 127 -13.21 10.58 10.39
CA ARG A 127 -13.66 10.13 9.06
C ARG A 127 -12.55 10.28 8.02
N ASP A 128 -11.90 11.44 7.98
CA ASP A 128 -10.86 11.75 7.01
C ASP A 128 -9.60 10.90 7.29
N ARG A 129 -9.30 10.62 8.56
CA ARG A 129 -8.26 9.68 8.98
C ARG A 129 -8.50 8.26 8.44
N VAL A 130 -9.71 7.74 8.62
CA VAL A 130 -10.08 6.40 8.12
C VAL A 130 -10.04 6.39 6.60
N ALA A 131 -10.53 7.44 5.93
CA ALA A 131 -10.45 7.55 4.47
C ALA A 131 -9.00 7.56 3.96
N TYR A 132 -8.09 8.28 4.64
CA TYR A 132 -6.67 8.25 4.33
C TYR A 132 -6.08 6.83 4.49
N LEU A 133 -6.33 6.18 5.62
CA LEU A 133 -5.79 4.85 5.89
C LEU A 133 -6.31 3.80 4.89
N GLN A 134 -7.54 3.93 4.43
CA GLN A 134 -8.06 3.09 3.35
C GLN A 134 -7.30 3.32 2.03
N ARG A 135 -7.01 4.59 1.68
CA ARG A 135 -6.20 4.91 0.50
C ARG A 135 -4.75 4.46 0.63
N GLU A 136 -4.22 4.45 1.84
CA GLU A 136 -2.89 3.90 2.14
C GLU A 136 -2.84 2.39 1.88
N ILE A 137 -3.90 1.65 2.24
CA ILE A 137 -4.03 0.22 1.93
C ILE A 137 -4.10 0.01 0.42
N ASP A 138 -4.95 0.77 -0.29
CA ASP A 138 -5.06 0.70 -1.75
C ASP A 138 -3.70 0.95 -2.43
N ALA A 139 -2.93 1.92 -1.92
CA ALA A 139 -1.60 2.24 -2.44
C ALA A 139 -0.57 1.13 -2.16
N ALA A 140 -0.58 0.57 -0.95
CA ALA A 140 0.32 -0.51 -0.57
C ALA A 140 0.02 -1.81 -1.34
N ASP A 141 -1.24 -2.10 -1.62
CA ASP A 141 -1.65 -3.25 -2.43
C ASP A 141 -1.22 -3.09 -3.90
N ALA A 142 -1.40 -1.90 -4.47
CA ALA A 142 -0.92 -1.59 -5.81
C ALA A 142 0.61 -1.65 -5.91
N GLU A 143 1.35 -1.19 -4.88
CA GLU A 143 2.82 -1.34 -4.79
C GLU A 143 3.22 -2.81 -4.74
N LEU A 144 2.52 -3.63 -3.97
CA LEU A 144 2.75 -5.08 -3.91
C LEU A 144 2.56 -5.72 -5.29
N SER A 145 1.48 -5.40 -5.99
CA SER A 145 1.23 -5.86 -7.35
C SER A 145 2.36 -5.45 -8.31
N ALA A 146 2.81 -4.19 -8.26
CA ALA A 146 3.91 -3.71 -9.09
C ALA A 146 5.22 -4.46 -8.80
N THR A 147 5.53 -4.75 -7.52
CA THR A 147 6.73 -5.52 -7.17
C THR A 147 6.65 -6.97 -7.64
N GLU A 148 5.48 -7.59 -7.71
CA GLU A 148 5.28 -8.92 -8.29
C GLU A 148 5.59 -8.92 -9.79
N LYS A 149 5.10 -7.91 -10.52
CA LYS A 149 5.41 -7.75 -11.95
C LYS A 149 6.90 -7.45 -12.17
N ARG A 150 7.55 -6.70 -11.27
CA ARG A 150 9.00 -6.49 -11.29
C ARG A 150 9.78 -7.80 -11.14
N ILE A 151 9.34 -8.71 -10.27
CA ILE A 151 9.95 -10.04 -10.13
C ILE A 151 9.81 -10.84 -11.44
N ASP A 152 8.64 -10.79 -12.08
CA ASP A 152 8.43 -11.52 -13.33
C ASP A 152 9.30 -10.97 -14.47
N LEU A 153 9.47 -9.65 -14.54
CA LEU A 153 10.41 -9.00 -15.45
C LEU A 153 11.87 -9.39 -15.14
N ALA A 154 12.27 -9.37 -13.86
CA ALA A 154 13.62 -9.75 -13.46
C ALA A 154 13.94 -11.22 -13.79
N LYS A 155 12.97 -12.13 -13.65
CA LYS A 155 13.11 -13.52 -14.08
C LYS A 155 13.30 -13.62 -15.60
N ALA A 156 12.50 -12.89 -16.38
CA ALA A 156 12.63 -12.89 -17.85
C ALA A 156 14.00 -12.37 -18.29
N LYS A 157 14.48 -11.28 -17.68
CA LYS A 157 15.82 -10.74 -17.92
C LYS A 157 16.92 -11.73 -17.53
N LEU A 158 16.77 -12.43 -16.41
CA LEU A 158 17.74 -13.46 -16.00
C LEU A 158 17.85 -14.58 -17.04
N GLU A 159 16.72 -15.05 -17.57
CA GLU A 159 16.74 -16.08 -18.61
C GLU A 159 17.35 -15.57 -19.92
N GLN A 160 17.09 -14.30 -20.28
CA GLN A 160 17.73 -13.65 -21.42
C GLN A 160 19.25 -13.57 -21.24
N SER A 161 19.74 -13.08 -20.09
CA SER A 161 21.18 -13.00 -19.78
C SER A 161 21.86 -14.38 -19.81
N ARG A 162 21.18 -15.43 -19.37
CA ARG A 162 21.66 -16.80 -19.47
C ARG A 162 21.87 -17.24 -20.91
N LEU A 163 20.91 -16.93 -21.79
CA LEU A 163 21.02 -17.22 -23.21
C LEU A 163 22.16 -16.41 -23.87
N GLU A 164 22.28 -15.14 -23.53
CA GLU A 164 23.33 -14.26 -24.02
C GLU A 164 24.72 -14.80 -23.61
N ALA A 165 24.91 -15.21 -22.35
CA ALA A 165 26.14 -15.82 -21.88
C ALA A 165 26.51 -17.09 -22.66
N LEU A 166 25.54 -17.95 -22.99
CA LEU A 166 25.76 -19.13 -23.84
C LEU A 166 26.21 -18.74 -25.26
N ARG A 167 25.65 -17.69 -25.82
CA ARG A 167 25.99 -17.18 -27.17
C ARG A 167 27.36 -16.54 -27.21
N GLU A 168 27.71 -15.70 -26.23
CA GLU A 168 29.06 -15.13 -26.12
C GLU A 168 30.14 -16.17 -25.95
N ALA A 169 29.84 -17.21 -25.17
CA ALA A 169 30.72 -18.37 -25.01
C ALA A 169 30.79 -19.26 -26.25
N LYS A 170 30.00 -18.98 -27.31
CA LYS A 170 29.86 -19.84 -28.50
C LYS A 170 29.50 -21.29 -28.15
N SER A 171 28.73 -21.46 -27.04
CA SER A 171 28.30 -22.80 -26.62
C SER A 171 27.33 -23.40 -27.62
N PRO A 172 27.51 -24.67 -28.04
CA PRO A 172 26.53 -25.35 -28.89
C PRO A 172 25.13 -25.42 -28.29
N ALA A 173 25.02 -25.36 -26.97
CA ALA A 173 23.75 -25.32 -26.24
C ALA A 173 22.89 -24.09 -26.60
N ALA A 174 23.51 -22.98 -26.99
CA ALA A 174 22.77 -21.78 -27.40
C ALA A 174 21.81 -22.05 -28.58
N ASN A 175 22.14 -22.98 -29.46
CA ASN A 175 21.31 -23.32 -30.62
C ASN A 175 19.99 -24.03 -30.27
N LYS A 176 19.83 -24.49 -29.02
CA LYS A 176 18.57 -25.09 -28.53
C LYS A 176 17.50 -24.01 -28.25
N TYR A 177 17.90 -22.73 -28.16
CA TYR A 177 17.07 -21.64 -27.69
C TYR A 177 16.85 -20.59 -28.78
N GLN A 178 15.59 -20.15 -28.93
CA GLN A 178 15.23 -19.11 -29.89
C GLN A 178 15.25 -17.74 -29.17
N GLY A 179 16.19 -16.86 -29.52
CA GLY A 179 16.39 -15.59 -28.82
C GLY A 179 15.16 -14.69 -28.79
N TRP A 180 14.43 -14.65 -29.91
CA TRP A 180 13.21 -13.82 -29.99
C TRP A 180 12.13 -14.16 -28.95
N GLU A 181 12.09 -15.39 -28.43
CA GLU A 181 11.15 -15.80 -27.38
C GLU A 181 11.50 -15.12 -26.05
N PHE A 182 12.79 -14.99 -25.74
CA PHE A 182 13.28 -14.32 -24.54
C PHE A 182 13.10 -12.81 -24.65
N ASP A 183 13.44 -12.22 -25.81
CA ASP A 183 13.24 -10.80 -26.07
C ASP A 183 11.76 -10.42 -25.94
N LYS A 184 10.87 -11.23 -26.50
CA LYS A 184 9.43 -11.06 -26.37
C LYS A 184 8.99 -11.17 -24.91
N ALA A 185 9.48 -12.16 -24.16
CA ALA A 185 9.13 -12.32 -22.76
C ALA A 185 9.54 -11.09 -21.93
N VAL A 186 10.74 -10.55 -22.14
CA VAL A 186 11.21 -9.34 -21.49
C VAL A 186 10.34 -8.13 -21.87
N ALA A 187 10.00 -7.97 -23.14
CA ALA A 187 9.15 -6.88 -23.60
C ALA A 187 7.73 -6.95 -23.02
N ASP A 188 7.13 -8.15 -22.99
CA ASP A 188 5.79 -8.36 -22.44
C ASP A 188 5.77 -8.07 -20.93
N ARG A 189 6.72 -8.65 -20.17
CA ARG A 189 6.83 -8.41 -18.72
C ARG A 189 7.22 -6.96 -18.39
N GLY A 190 7.99 -6.31 -19.26
CA GLY A 190 8.29 -4.89 -19.15
C GLY A 190 7.04 -4.01 -19.24
N ARG A 191 6.14 -4.31 -20.17
CA ARG A 191 4.84 -3.61 -20.29
C ARG A 191 3.94 -3.86 -19.09
N ASP A 192 3.83 -5.11 -18.64
CA ASP A 192 3.05 -5.48 -17.45
C ASP A 192 3.54 -4.70 -16.21
N TYR A 193 4.86 -4.65 -16.00
CA TYR A 193 5.46 -3.91 -14.89
C TYR A 193 5.22 -2.40 -15.01
N ALA A 194 5.40 -1.83 -16.20
CA ALA A 194 5.18 -0.39 -16.41
C ALA A 194 3.73 0.01 -16.13
N SER A 195 2.76 -0.82 -16.53
CA SER A 195 1.34 -0.61 -16.22
C SER A 195 1.08 -0.67 -14.72
N ALA A 196 1.51 -1.73 -14.05
CA ALA A 196 1.32 -1.89 -12.61
C ALA A 196 2.01 -0.79 -11.80
N LYS A 197 3.21 -0.35 -12.22
CA LYS A 197 3.89 0.78 -11.61
C LYS A 197 3.09 2.07 -11.75
N SER A 198 2.54 2.35 -12.93
CA SER A 198 1.69 3.53 -13.16
C SER A 198 0.44 3.51 -12.27
N GLU A 199 -0.16 2.35 -12.04
CA GLU A 199 -1.29 2.19 -11.13
C GLU A 199 -0.90 2.44 -9.67
N ALA A 200 0.26 1.93 -9.24
CA ALA A 200 0.79 2.18 -7.91
C ALA A 200 1.08 3.68 -7.69
N ASP A 201 1.70 4.36 -8.65
CA ASP A 201 1.97 5.79 -8.59
C ASP A 201 0.66 6.61 -8.47
N LYS A 202 -0.39 6.23 -9.21
CA LYS A 202 -1.73 6.86 -9.11
C LYS A 202 -2.38 6.61 -7.74
N ALA A 203 -2.30 5.39 -7.22
CA ALA A 203 -2.83 5.04 -5.90
C ALA A 203 -2.10 5.83 -4.80
N GLN A 204 -0.77 5.93 -4.88
CA GLN A 204 0.04 6.71 -3.98
C GLN A 204 -0.33 8.21 -4.01
N ALA A 205 -0.57 8.78 -5.19
CA ALA A 205 -1.00 10.17 -5.31
C ALA A 205 -2.40 10.41 -4.68
N LYS A 206 -3.31 9.42 -4.77
CA LYS A 206 -4.62 9.49 -4.09
C LYS A 206 -4.47 9.40 -2.58
N ALA A 207 -3.63 8.51 -2.07
CA ALA A 207 -3.34 8.39 -0.64
C ALA A 207 -2.76 9.70 -0.08
N GLN A 208 -1.84 10.34 -0.81
CA GLN A 208 -1.26 11.63 -0.42
C GLN A 208 -2.31 12.73 -0.32
N ARG A 209 -3.22 12.84 -1.28
CA ARG A 209 -4.32 13.84 -1.21
C ARG A 209 -5.25 13.60 0.00
N SER A 210 -5.54 12.33 0.31
CA SER A 210 -6.35 12.00 1.48
C SER A 210 -5.61 12.28 2.79
N PHE A 211 -4.29 12.10 2.82
CA PHE A 211 -3.43 12.50 3.93
C PHE A 211 -3.47 14.02 4.17
N ASP A 212 -3.34 14.80 3.10
CA ASP A 212 -3.37 16.25 3.18
C ASP A 212 -4.74 16.75 3.70
N ALA A 213 -5.84 16.13 3.23
CA ALA A 213 -7.19 16.45 3.72
C ALA A 213 -7.34 16.12 5.22
N TRP A 214 -6.86 14.94 5.66
CA TRP A 214 -6.85 14.58 7.07
C TRP A 214 -6.01 15.55 7.91
N GLN A 215 -4.84 15.97 7.45
CA GLN A 215 -4.01 16.94 8.15
C GLN A 215 -4.72 18.30 8.32
N LEU A 216 -5.49 18.72 7.33
CA LEU A 216 -6.29 19.95 7.42
C LEU A 216 -7.38 19.84 8.50
N SER A 217 -8.17 18.76 8.51
CA SER A 217 -9.21 18.54 9.52
C SER A 217 -8.62 18.39 10.93
N LYS A 218 -7.48 17.72 11.07
CA LYS A 218 -6.74 17.61 12.33
C LYS A 218 -6.27 18.97 12.86
N ASN A 219 -5.73 19.82 12.00
CA ASN A 219 -5.27 21.15 12.37
C ASN A 219 -6.46 22.05 12.77
N GLN A 220 -7.62 21.90 12.13
CA GLN A 220 -8.84 22.62 12.50
C GLN A 220 -9.28 22.26 13.92
N VAL A 221 -9.36 20.95 14.23
CA VAL A 221 -9.71 20.48 15.59
C VAL A 221 -8.71 20.98 16.63
N ALA A 222 -7.40 20.95 16.33
CA ALA A 222 -6.36 21.46 17.23
C ALA A 222 -6.53 22.95 17.50
N SER A 223 -6.78 23.76 16.47
CA SER A 223 -7.02 25.20 16.59
C SER A 223 -8.25 25.53 17.47
N GLU A 224 -9.34 24.79 17.31
CA GLU A 224 -10.56 25.01 18.10
C GLU A 224 -10.42 24.57 19.56
N LYS A 225 -9.54 23.60 19.83
CA LYS A 225 -9.17 23.21 21.20
C LYS A 225 -8.14 24.18 21.85
N GLY A 226 -7.69 25.22 21.15
CA GLY A 226 -6.64 26.12 21.61
C GLY A 226 -5.26 25.48 21.71
N LEU A 227 -5.07 24.35 21.03
CA LEU A 227 -3.78 23.68 20.89
C LEU A 227 -3.05 24.26 19.68
N GLU A 228 -1.74 24.53 19.82
CA GLU A 228 -0.97 24.92 18.63
C GLU A 228 -1.07 23.81 17.56
N PRO A 229 -1.43 24.17 16.30
CA PRO A 229 -1.45 23.20 15.23
C PRO A 229 -0.06 22.58 15.11
N ALA A 230 -0.02 21.26 15.01
CA ALA A 230 1.25 20.56 14.82
C ALA A 230 2.00 21.19 13.63
N ARG A 231 3.18 21.78 13.90
CA ARG A 231 4.07 22.38 12.89
C ARG A 231 4.68 21.32 11.98
N GLY A 232 3.84 20.55 11.31
CA GLY A 232 4.19 19.65 10.23
C GLY A 232 3.44 20.15 9.01
N GLY A 233 4.07 21.02 8.22
CA GLY A 233 3.51 21.45 6.96
C GLY A 233 3.18 20.24 6.06
N PRO A 234 2.28 20.38 5.07
CA PRO A 234 2.01 19.37 4.09
C PRO A 234 3.34 19.06 3.36
N GLY A 235 3.95 17.91 3.64
CA GLY A 235 5.21 17.50 3.05
C GLY A 235 6.19 16.75 3.94
N ALA A 236 5.97 16.68 5.26
CA ALA A 236 6.87 15.95 6.16
C ALA A 236 6.53 14.45 6.28
N ARG A 237 6.08 13.84 5.20
CA ARG A 237 6.17 12.38 5.08
C ARG A 237 7.60 12.07 4.69
N PRO A 238 8.34 11.19 5.41
CA PRO A 238 9.56 10.66 4.84
C PRO A 238 9.14 9.99 3.52
N MET A 239 9.51 10.63 2.42
CA MET A 239 9.39 10.00 1.09
C MET A 239 9.98 8.61 1.23
N PRO A 240 9.30 7.54 0.83
CA PRO A 240 9.96 6.27 0.67
C PRO A 240 11.17 6.57 -0.18
N GLN A 241 12.37 6.33 0.37
CA GLN A 241 13.61 6.55 -0.35
C GLN A 241 13.47 5.75 -1.64
N GLY A 242 13.34 6.50 -2.74
CA GLY A 242 13.20 5.91 -4.06
C GLY A 242 14.31 4.91 -4.21
N SER A 243 13.97 3.72 -4.66
CA SER A 243 14.96 2.77 -5.14
C SER A 243 15.93 3.55 -6.01
N PRO A 244 17.26 3.36 -5.87
CA PRO A 244 18.22 4.08 -6.68
C PRO A 244 17.81 3.95 -8.14
N VAL A 245 17.71 5.08 -8.81
CA VAL A 245 17.54 5.14 -10.26
C VAL A 245 18.80 4.49 -10.80
N GLU A 246 18.68 3.25 -11.23
CA GLU A 246 19.76 2.59 -11.95
C GLU A 246 19.96 3.31 -13.29
N PRO A 247 21.22 3.55 -13.68
CA PRO A 247 21.60 4.12 -14.97
C PRO A 247 21.26 3.18 -16.13
#